data_86e7efe3b05e186e3418354cd0d6199e
#
_entry.id   86e7efe3b05e186e3418354cd0d6199e
#
_cell.length_a   1.000
_cell.length_b   1.000
_cell.length_c   1.000
_cell.angle_alpha   90.00
_cell.angle_beta   90.00
_cell.angle_gamma   90.00
#
_symmetry.space_group_name_H-M   'P 1'
#
loop_
_entity.id
_entity.type
_entity.pdbx_description
1 polymer ?
#
loop_
_entity_poly.entity_id
_entity_poly.type
_entity_poly.pdbx_seq_one_letter_code
_entity_poly.pdbx_strand_id
1 'polypeptide(L)'
;MANAKSLRFDLDMVEALGRRLQPDAMIVQEDRNLVMAGGGMLDLDSNDGLDAAYLAIAEHRPLPLGRYLLLRSRGDGAYWTYQAVVHDLETKPTCRGGNVRRSLTSILKDSVKRGMTSVTVEPLGVWRSRGLTLEEMVEAFEASVLEVSVNLGSPLRVTLLLEDMDALEEVSHLLRSRLLRKASRSFRTVDGDAALVEVRQRGFRLHCRFVPGSLSGYAITCVGGPR
;
A
#
# COMPACT_ATOMS: atom_id res chain seq x y z
N MET A 1 3.83 24.73 17.43
CA MET A 1 3.07 23.47 17.36
C MET A 1 3.87 22.51 16.51
N ALA A 2 4.36 21.40 17.06
CA ALA A 2 5.04 20.39 16.27
C ALA A 2 4.04 19.82 15.25
N ASN A 3 4.37 19.88 13.96
CA ASN A 3 3.55 19.30 12.89
C ASN A 3 3.29 17.82 13.22
N ALA A 4 2.06 17.49 13.53
CA ALA A 4 1.66 16.12 13.80
C ALA A 4 1.96 15.29 12.53
N LYS A 5 2.89 14.36 12.67
CA LYS A 5 3.24 13.41 11.61
C LYS A 5 2.02 12.53 11.38
N SER A 6 1.41 12.60 10.21
CA SER A 6 0.19 11.87 9.90
C SER A 6 0.37 11.01 8.65
N LEU A 7 -0.11 9.78 8.74
CA LEU A 7 -0.34 8.95 7.59
C LEU A 7 -1.86 8.87 7.38
N ARG A 8 -2.29 9.13 6.17
CA ARG A 8 -3.67 8.92 5.76
C ARG A 8 -3.69 7.78 4.75
N PHE A 9 -4.60 6.84 4.92
CA PHE A 9 -4.89 5.89 3.86
C PHE A 9 -6.37 5.97 3.48
N ASP A 10 -6.60 5.83 2.19
CA ASP A 10 -7.90 5.88 1.57
C ASP A 10 -8.12 4.57 0.79
N LEU A 11 -9.38 4.21 0.56
CA LEU A 11 -9.77 3.19 -0.40
C LEU A 11 -10.42 3.90 -1.58
N ASP A 12 -10.17 3.44 -2.79
CA ASP A 12 -10.82 3.98 -3.99
C ASP A 12 -10.90 2.89 -5.06
N MET A 13 -11.69 3.16 -6.10
CA MET A 13 -11.79 2.26 -7.25
C MET A 13 -10.72 2.57 -8.29
N VAL A 14 -10.32 1.57 -9.07
CA VAL A 14 -9.33 1.71 -10.15
C VAL A 14 -9.73 2.81 -11.13
N GLU A 15 -11.01 3.00 -11.40
CA GLU A 15 -11.55 4.06 -12.27
C GLU A 15 -11.22 5.50 -11.81
N ALA A 16 -10.83 5.69 -10.54
CA ALA A 16 -10.43 6.98 -10.04
C ALA A 16 -9.04 7.40 -10.53
N LEU A 17 -8.20 6.43 -10.94
CA LEU A 17 -6.86 6.69 -11.43
C LEU A 17 -6.91 7.50 -12.74
N GLY A 18 -6.04 8.50 -12.83
CA GLY A 18 -6.01 9.42 -13.98
C GLY A 18 -7.15 10.45 -14.04
N ARG A 19 -8.27 10.22 -13.36
CA ARG A 19 -9.41 11.15 -13.32
C ARG A 19 -9.33 12.10 -12.12
N ARG A 20 -9.23 11.56 -10.92
CA ARG A 20 -9.17 12.32 -9.66
C ARG A 20 -7.97 11.97 -8.78
N LEU A 21 -7.27 10.88 -9.08
CA LEU A 21 -6.05 10.46 -8.42
C LEU A 21 -4.85 10.66 -9.34
N GLN A 22 -3.92 11.48 -8.89
CA GLN A 22 -2.60 11.67 -9.52
C GLN A 22 -1.55 11.45 -8.44
N PRO A 23 -1.22 10.20 -8.13
CA PRO A 23 -0.24 9.88 -7.10
C PRO A 23 1.19 10.18 -7.58
N ASP A 24 2.08 10.46 -6.63
CA ASP A 24 3.51 10.56 -6.93
C ASP A 24 4.08 9.21 -7.40
N ALA A 25 3.52 8.11 -6.88
CA ALA A 25 3.90 6.77 -7.30
C ALA A 25 2.73 5.78 -7.27
N MET A 26 2.79 4.81 -8.20
CA MET A 26 1.97 3.60 -8.18
C MET A 26 2.77 2.43 -7.62
N ILE A 27 2.09 1.54 -6.88
CA ILE A 27 2.65 0.29 -6.36
C ILE A 27 1.86 -0.85 -6.97
N VAL A 28 2.50 -1.62 -7.82
CA VAL A 28 1.94 -2.77 -8.53
C VAL A 28 2.63 -4.05 -8.08
N GLN A 29 1.94 -5.19 -8.20
CA GLN A 29 2.52 -6.48 -7.85
C GLN A 29 3.37 -7.03 -8.98
N GLU A 30 4.36 -7.85 -8.61
CA GLU A 30 5.25 -8.52 -9.55
C GLU A 30 5.65 -9.89 -9.02
N ASP A 31 6.00 -10.79 -9.90
CA ASP A 31 6.64 -12.06 -9.57
C ASP A 31 8.17 -11.97 -9.61
N ARG A 32 8.81 -12.97 -9.02
CA ARG A 32 10.28 -13.02 -8.92
C ARG A 32 11.01 -13.10 -10.26
N ASN A 33 10.31 -13.50 -11.35
CA ASN A 33 10.86 -13.59 -12.69
C ASN A 33 10.49 -12.41 -13.57
N LEU A 34 9.74 -11.41 -13.03
CA LEU A 34 9.32 -10.17 -13.68
C LEU A 34 8.43 -10.40 -14.92
N VAL A 35 7.44 -11.30 -14.81
CA VAL A 35 6.51 -11.60 -15.92
C VAL A 35 5.09 -11.07 -15.69
N MET A 36 4.72 -10.64 -14.48
CA MET A 36 3.34 -10.20 -14.21
C MET A 36 3.06 -8.79 -14.72
N ALA A 37 3.90 -7.82 -14.36
CA ALA A 37 3.75 -6.43 -14.80
C ALA A 37 4.43 -6.17 -16.15
N GLY A 38 5.30 -7.08 -16.60
CA GLY A 38 6.03 -6.96 -17.85
C GLY A 38 5.17 -7.10 -19.10
N GLY A 39 4.01 -7.72 -18.99
CA GLY A 39 3.10 -7.95 -20.14
C GLY A 39 2.48 -6.69 -20.73
N GLY A 40 2.51 -5.56 -20.05
CA GLY A 40 1.99 -4.28 -20.54
C GLY A 40 3.05 -3.19 -20.70
N MET A 41 4.20 -3.33 -20.04
CA MET A 41 5.30 -2.34 -20.11
C MET A 41 6.48 -2.80 -20.95
N LEU A 42 6.59 -4.10 -21.22
CA LEU A 42 7.53 -4.67 -22.17
C LEU A 42 6.86 -4.80 -23.55
N ASP A 43 6.30 -3.73 -24.07
CA ASP A 43 6.10 -3.62 -25.49
C ASP A 43 7.50 -3.46 -26.11
N LEU A 44 8.11 -4.62 -26.42
CA LEU A 44 9.48 -4.71 -26.96
C LEU A 44 9.62 -4.03 -28.32
N ASP A 45 8.52 -3.59 -28.92
CA ASP A 45 8.50 -2.86 -30.19
C ASP A 45 8.66 -1.34 -30.00
N SER A 46 8.56 -0.81 -28.79
CA SER A 46 8.93 0.58 -28.56
C SER A 46 10.46 0.69 -28.40
N ASN A 47 11.10 1.11 -29.46
CA ASN A 47 12.55 1.30 -29.62
C ASN A 47 13.16 2.37 -28.69
N ASP A 48 12.42 2.85 -27.70
CA ASP A 48 12.86 3.83 -26.70
C ASP A 48 13.25 3.11 -25.41
N GLY A 49 14.47 2.54 -25.47
CA GLY A 49 15.29 2.17 -24.34
C GLY A 49 14.56 1.77 -23.06
N LEU A 50 14.24 0.49 -22.90
CA LEU A 50 14.13 -0.08 -21.55
C LEU A 50 15.30 0.45 -20.75
N ASP A 51 15.01 1.10 -19.63
CA ASP A 51 16.03 1.65 -18.77
C ASP A 51 17.13 0.58 -18.56
N ALA A 52 18.36 0.89 -18.93
CA ALA A 52 19.49 -0.03 -18.78
C ALA A 52 19.59 -0.61 -17.37
N ALA A 53 19.11 0.15 -16.37
CA ALA A 53 18.97 -0.30 -14.99
C ALA A 53 17.96 -1.45 -14.85
N TYR A 54 16.83 -1.42 -15.55
CA TYR A 54 15.86 -2.52 -15.53
C TYR A 54 16.42 -3.79 -16.16
N LEU A 55 17.10 -3.66 -17.30
CA LEU A 55 17.73 -4.78 -17.97
C LEU A 55 18.81 -5.42 -17.09
N ALA A 56 19.66 -4.61 -16.46
CA ALA A 56 20.68 -5.08 -15.53
C ALA A 56 20.07 -5.83 -14.33
N ILE A 57 18.92 -5.36 -13.81
CA ILE A 57 18.22 -6.06 -12.73
C ILE A 57 17.57 -7.35 -13.24
N ALA A 58 17.00 -7.32 -14.44
CA ALA A 58 16.39 -8.49 -15.07
C ALA A 58 17.38 -9.65 -15.31
N GLU A 59 18.67 -9.34 -15.48
CA GLU A 59 19.74 -10.34 -15.56
C GLU A 59 19.96 -11.09 -14.23
N HIS A 60 19.56 -10.52 -13.09
CA HIS A 60 19.74 -11.11 -11.76
C HIS A 60 18.49 -11.89 -11.28
N ARG A 61 17.62 -12.28 -12.20
CA ARG A 61 16.45 -13.13 -11.86
C ARG A 61 16.89 -14.54 -11.41
N PRO A 62 16.15 -15.19 -10.51
CA PRO A 62 14.92 -14.72 -9.86
C PRO A 62 15.17 -13.73 -8.72
N LEU A 63 14.38 -12.67 -8.63
CA LEU A 63 14.51 -11.67 -7.59
C LEU A 63 14.03 -12.19 -6.22
N PRO A 64 14.61 -11.71 -5.11
CA PRO A 64 14.16 -12.10 -3.78
C PRO A 64 12.76 -11.57 -3.48
N LEU A 65 11.88 -12.44 -2.97
CA LEU A 65 10.53 -12.08 -2.53
C LEU A 65 10.57 -11.04 -1.38
N GLY A 66 9.64 -10.09 -1.42
CA GLY A 66 9.56 -8.98 -0.46
C GLY A 66 10.49 -7.80 -0.79
N ARG A 67 11.13 -7.82 -1.96
CA ARG A 67 11.84 -6.68 -2.54
C ARG A 67 10.92 -5.88 -3.45
N TYR A 68 11.45 -4.81 -4.02
CA TYR A 68 10.75 -3.99 -5.02
C TYR A 68 11.75 -3.42 -6.02
N LEU A 69 11.24 -3.06 -7.19
CA LEU A 69 11.91 -2.23 -8.18
C LEU A 69 11.22 -0.86 -8.21
N LEU A 70 11.97 0.18 -8.52
CA LEU A 70 11.44 1.52 -8.75
C LEU A 70 11.76 1.94 -10.16
N LEU A 71 10.71 2.18 -10.93
CA LEU A 71 10.79 2.57 -12.33
C LEU A 71 10.20 3.96 -12.52
N ARG A 72 10.70 4.70 -13.50
CA ARG A 72 10.04 5.93 -13.93
C ARG A 72 8.85 5.55 -14.80
N SER A 73 7.67 6.02 -14.43
CA SER A 73 6.46 5.77 -15.19
C SER A 73 6.50 6.54 -16.53
N ARG A 74 6.00 5.92 -17.59
CA ARG A 74 5.90 6.54 -18.92
C ARG A 74 4.46 6.94 -19.29
N GLY A 75 3.50 6.79 -18.38
CA GLY A 75 2.08 7.08 -18.63
C GLY A 75 1.24 7.09 -17.36
N ASP A 76 -0.07 7.23 -17.54
CA ASP A 76 -1.14 6.93 -16.59
C ASP A 76 -1.17 7.67 -15.23
N GLY A 77 -0.67 8.90 -15.17
CA GLY A 77 -0.95 9.79 -14.06
C GLY A 77 -0.10 9.59 -12.80
N ALA A 78 0.85 8.66 -12.78
CA ALA A 78 1.87 8.54 -11.74
C ALA A 78 3.26 8.82 -12.30
N TYR A 79 4.10 9.49 -11.50
CA TYR A 79 5.47 9.79 -11.92
C TYR A 79 6.42 8.60 -11.77
N TRP A 80 6.17 7.76 -10.76
CA TRP A 80 6.97 6.58 -10.44
C TRP A 80 6.11 5.33 -10.32
N THR A 81 6.68 4.17 -10.65
CA THR A 81 6.08 2.86 -10.42
C THR A 81 6.99 2.00 -9.57
N TYR A 82 6.50 1.56 -8.40
CA TYR A 82 7.11 0.50 -7.62
C TYR A 82 6.52 -0.85 -8.04
N GLN A 83 7.37 -1.76 -8.48
CA GLN A 83 7.02 -3.17 -8.69
C GLN A 83 7.36 -3.96 -7.43
N ALA A 84 6.35 -4.36 -6.68
CA ALA A 84 6.49 -5.13 -5.45
C ALA A 84 6.65 -6.62 -5.79
N VAL A 85 7.85 -7.18 -5.60
CA VAL A 85 8.15 -8.59 -5.87
C VAL A 85 7.56 -9.47 -4.77
N VAL A 86 6.33 -9.91 -4.94
CA VAL A 86 5.55 -10.62 -3.91
C VAL A 86 5.15 -12.03 -4.33
N HIS A 87 5.16 -12.34 -5.63
CA HIS A 87 4.77 -13.65 -6.15
C HIS A 87 5.95 -14.55 -6.53
N ASP A 88 5.73 -15.83 -6.33
CA ASP A 88 6.51 -16.93 -6.92
C ASP A 88 5.52 -17.83 -7.66
N LEU A 89 5.45 -17.70 -8.98
CA LEU A 89 4.47 -18.39 -9.79
C LEU A 89 4.68 -19.93 -9.85
N GLU A 90 5.85 -20.39 -9.43
CA GLU A 90 6.21 -21.81 -9.34
C GLU A 90 5.66 -22.47 -8.07
N THR A 91 5.21 -21.69 -7.08
CA THR A 91 4.70 -22.19 -5.82
C THR A 91 3.18 -22.10 -5.70
N LYS A 92 2.62 -22.81 -4.70
CA LYS A 92 1.21 -22.69 -4.34
C LYS A 92 1.09 -22.68 -2.81
N PRO A 93 0.60 -21.60 -2.19
CA PRO A 93 0.17 -20.33 -2.80
C PRO A 93 1.34 -19.58 -3.43
N THR A 94 1.06 -18.79 -4.47
CA THR A 94 2.08 -17.98 -5.18
C THR A 94 2.59 -16.80 -4.37
N CYS A 95 1.85 -16.38 -3.36
CA CYS A 95 2.18 -15.26 -2.49
C CYS A 95 1.93 -15.62 -1.02
N ARG A 96 2.68 -15.00 -0.11
CA ARG A 96 2.46 -15.04 1.33
C ARG A 96 2.38 -13.62 1.87
N GLY A 97 1.50 -13.38 2.85
CA GLY A 97 1.32 -12.06 3.47
C GLY A 97 2.61 -11.42 4.00
N GLY A 98 3.57 -12.24 4.46
CA GLY A 98 4.89 -11.75 4.88
C GLY A 98 5.72 -11.13 3.75
N ASN A 99 5.55 -11.56 2.49
CA ASN A 99 6.22 -10.97 1.34
C ASN A 99 5.61 -9.61 1.01
N VAL A 100 4.27 -9.53 0.97
CA VAL A 100 3.54 -8.28 0.78
C VAL A 100 3.92 -7.27 1.86
N ARG A 101 3.86 -7.67 3.13
CA ARG A 101 4.21 -6.79 4.24
C ARG A 101 5.63 -6.24 4.12
N ARG A 102 6.63 -7.09 3.81
CA ARG A 102 8.02 -6.65 3.64
C ARG A 102 8.18 -5.65 2.51
N SER A 103 7.64 -5.98 1.34
CA SER A 103 7.74 -5.15 0.15
C SER A 103 7.04 -3.81 0.39
N LEU A 104 5.79 -3.82 0.80
CA LEU A 104 5.00 -2.61 1.02
C LEU A 104 5.60 -1.71 2.12
N THR A 105 6.02 -2.28 3.26
CA THR A 105 6.71 -1.51 4.31
C THR A 105 7.97 -0.82 3.78
N SER A 106 8.76 -1.52 2.98
CA SER A 106 9.99 -0.97 2.40
C SER A 106 9.70 0.13 1.38
N ILE A 107 8.70 -0.06 0.53
CA ILE A 107 8.25 0.92 -0.45
C ILE A 107 7.73 2.19 0.24
N LEU A 108 6.85 2.06 1.22
CA LEU A 108 6.31 3.22 1.94
C LEU A 108 7.42 4.02 2.65
N LYS A 109 8.41 3.34 3.22
CA LYS A 109 9.60 4.00 3.82
C LYS A 109 10.43 4.72 2.76
N ASP A 110 10.66 4.11 1.60
CA ASP A 110 11.40 4.73 0.49
C ASP A 110 10.63 5.93 -0.09
N SER A 111 9.31 5.81 -0.26
CA SER A 111 8.44 6.91 -0.70
C SER A 111 8.57 8.14 0.21
N VAL A 112 8.50 7.94 1.52
CA VAL A 112 8.69 9.03 2.50
C VAL A 112 10.10 9.62 2.39
N LYS A 113 11.13 8.80 2.27
CA LYS A 113 12.51 9.24 2.11
C LYS A 113 12.73 10.08 0.84
N ARG A 114 11.99 9.77 -0.23
CA ARG A 114 12.01 10.52 -1.49
C ARG A 114 11.16 11.79 -1.48
N GLY A 115 10.47 12.09 -0.38
CA GLY A 115 9.60 13.25 -0.26
C GLY A 115 8.26 13.10 -0.98
N MET A 116 7.85 11.88 -1.33
CA MET A 116 6.54 11.63 -1.90
C MET A 116 5.46 11.91 -0.86
N THR A 117 4.35 12.45 -1.32
CA THR A 117 3.20 12.83 -0.48
C THR A 117 2.00 11.92 -0.69
N SER A 118 1.97 11.20 -1.82
CA SER A 118 0.88 10.31 -2.20
C SER A 118 1.38 9.08 -2.95
N VAL A 119 0.90 7.93 -2.56
CA VAL A 119 1.13 6.66 -3.27
C VAL A 119 -0.18 5.91 -3.43
N THR A 120 -0.32 5.22 -4.54
CA THR A 120 -1.49 4.38 -4.85
C THR A 120 -1.05 2.94 -4.96
N VAL A 121 -1.81 2.03 -4.38
CA VAL A 121 -1.45 0.60 -4.24
C VAL A 121 -2.58 -0.24 -4.82
N GLU A 122 -2.26 -1.19 -5.68
CA GLU A 122 -3.20 -2.25 -6.06
C GLU A 122 -3.26 -3.35 -4.98
N PRO A 123 -4.25 -4.27 -5.02
CA PRO A 123 -4.35 -5.38 -4.06
C PRO A 123 -3.18 -6.36 -4.20
N LEU A 124 -2.08 -6.08 -3.49
CA LEU A 124 -0.86 -6.87 -3.58
C LEU A 124 -1.05 -8.29 -3.05
N GLY A 125 -0.59 -9.26 -3.82
CA GLY A 125 -0.65 -10.68 -3.46
C GLY A 125 -1.97 -11.35 -3.80
N VAL A 126 -3.02 -10.60 -4.12
CA VAL A 126 -4.30 -11.13 -4.61
C VAL A 126 -4.15 -11.46 -6.08
N TRP A 127 -4.21 -12.74 -6.42
CA TRP A 127 -4.07 -13.17 -7.81
C TRP A 127 -4.87 -14.44 -8.05
N ARG A 128 -6.07 -14.27 -8.61
CA ARG A 128 -7.00 -15.36 -8.88
C ARG A 128 -7.16 -16.28 -7.65
N SER A 129 -7.30 -17.58 -7.84
CA SER A 129 -7.40 -18.58 -6.74
C SER A 129 -6.04 -19.08 -6.23
N ARG A 130 -4.92 -18.42 -6.59
CA ARG A 130 -3.57 -18.90 -6.28
C ARG A 130 -2.78 -17.96 -5.37
N GLY A 131 -3.26 -16.74 -5.18
CA GLY A 131 -2.64 -15.72 -4.30
C GLY A 131 -3.21 -15.73 -2.88
N LEU A 132 -3.14 -14.58 -2.25
CA LEU A 132 -3.76 -14.30 -0.95
C LEU A 132 -5.28 -14.16 -1.10
N THR A 133 -5.99 -14.46 -0.02
CA THR A 133 -7.35 -13.99 0.16
C THR A 133 -7.36 -12.47 0.40
N LEU A 134 -8.51 -11.84 0.22
CA LEU A 134 -8.67 -10.40 0.48
C LEU A 134 -8.37 -10.08 1.95
N GLU A 135 -8.79 -10.93 2.89
CA GLU A 135 -8.51 -10.76 4.32
C GLU A 135 -7.01 -10.80 4.63
N GLU A 136 -6.26 -11.75 4.07
CA GLU A 136 -4.81 -11.86 4.25
C GLU A 136 -4.07 -10.65 3.65
N MET A 137 -4.53 -10.15 2.51
CA MET A 137 -4.01 -8.92 1.90
C MET A 137 -4.25 -7.71 2.78
N VAL A 138 -5.48 -7.53 3.29
CA VAL A 138 -5.84 -6.45 4.22
C VAL A 138 -4.99 -6.52 5.48
N GLU A 139 -4.73 -7.71 6.01
CA GLU A 139 -3.84 -7.89 7.16
C GLU A 139 -2.43 -7.40 6.89
N ALA A 140 -1.85 -7.78 5.75
CA ALA A 140 -0.50 -7.37 5.36
C ALA A 140 -0.42 -5.85 5.12
N PHE A 141 -1.44 -5.28 4.47
CA PHE A 141 -1.57 -3.85 4.22
C PHE A 141 -1.65 -3.05 5.52
N GLU A 142 -2.59 -3.39 6.39
CA GLU A 142 -2.78 -2.76 7.70
C GLU A 142 -1.49 -2.80 8.54
N ALA A 143 -0.84 -3.96 8.61
CA ALA A 143 0.40 -4.13 9.36
C ALA A 143 1.53 -3.23 8.83
N SER A 144 1.63 -3.07 7.50
CA SER A 144 2.62 -2.20 6.85
C SER A 144 2.36 -0.73 7.15
N VAL A 145 1.11 -0.29 7.00
CA VAL A 145 0.68 1.09 7.28
C VAL A 145 0.93 1.47 8.73
N LEU A 146 0.53 0.61 9.68
CA LEU A 146 0.78 0.84 11.11
C LEU A 146 2.27 0.86 11.45
N GLU A 147 3.08 0.01 10.82
CA GLU A 147 4.52 -0.02 11.04
C GLU A 147 5.21 1.27 10.57
N VAL A 148 4.82 1.77 9.39
CA VAL A 148 5.41 2.98 8.82
C VAL A 148 4.95 4.22 9.57
N SER A 149 3.68 4.30 10.00
CA SER A 149 3.13 5.47 10.69
C SER A 149 3.85 5.81 12.00
N VAL A 150 4.52 4.85 12.63
CA VAL A 150 5.36 5.07 13.84
C VAL A 150 6.57 5.95 13.57
N ASN A 151 7.16 5.85 12.38
CA ASN A 151 8.43 6.50 12.04
C ASN A 151 8.30 7.49 10.88
N LEU A 152 7.11 8.03 10.64
CA LEU A 152 6.90 8.97 9.56
C LEU A 152 7.70 10.27 9.76
N GLY A 153 8.48 10.64 8.75
CA GLY A 153 9.20 11.91 8.71
C GLY A 153 8.34 13.06 8.17
N SER A 154 7.39 12.75 7.27
CA SER A 154 6.50 13.68 6.57
C SER A 154 5.12 13.05 6.37
N PRO A 155 4.06 13.84 6.11
CA PRO A 155 2.73 13.31 5.78
C PRO A 155 2.79 12.44 4.52
N LEU A 156 2.06 11.32 4.53
CA LEU A 156 1.92 10.44 3.39
C LEU A 156 0.46 10.01 3.25
N ARG A 157 -0.09 10.13 2.05
CA ARG A 157 -1.37 9.54 1.67
C ARG A 157 -1.12 8.22 0.94
N VAL A 158 -1.76 7.16 1.39
CA VAL A 158 -1.72 5.84 0.76
C VAL A 158 -3.14 5.50 0.30
N THR A 159 -3.35 5.28 -0.98
CA THR A 159 -4.67 4.88 -1.52
C THR A 159 -4.60 3.44 -2.02
N LEU A 160 -5.40 2.55 -1.45
CA LEU A 160 -5.58 1.20 -1.96
C LEU A 160 -6.70 1.22 -3.02
N LEU A 161 -6.38 0.81 -4.24
CA LEU A 161 -7.33 0.69 -5.33
C LEU A 161 -8.02 -0.66 -5.30
N LEU A 162 -9.31 -0.68 -5.57
CA LEU A 162 -10.12 -1.89 -5.64
C LEU A 162 -10.88 -1.92 -6.96
N GLU A 163 -11.20 -3.12 -7.44
CA GLU A 163 -11.77 -3.32 -8.77
C GLU A 163 -13.23 -2.87 -8.83
N ASP A 164 -13.99 -3.11 -7.74
CA ASP A 164 -15.42 -2.85 -7.68
C ASP A 164 -15.88 -2.40 -6.27
N MET A 165 -17.17 -2.04 -6.16
CA MET A 165 -17.78 -1.57 -4.93
C MET A 165 -17.89 -2.66 -3.87
N ASP A 166 -18.11 -3.91 -4.25
CA ASP A 166 -18.25 -5.03 -3.31
C ASP A 166 -16.92 -5.27 -2.60
N ALA A 167 -15.82 -5.30 -3.36
CA ALA A 167 -14.47 -5.37 -2.81
C ALA A 167 -14.14 -4.17 -1.91
N LEU A 168 -14.59 -2.97 -2.27
CA LEU A 168 -14.37 -1.77 -1.48
C LEU A 168 -15.11 -1.83 -0.14
N GLU A 169 -16.36 -2.27 -0.12
CA GLU A 169 -17.15 -2.44 1.09
C GLU A 169 -16.57 -3.54 1.99
N GLU A 170 -16.20 -4.68 1.41
CA GLU A 170 -15.57 -5.79 2.15
C GLU A 170 -14.25 -5.35 2.79
N VAL A 171 -13.35 -4.71 2.05
CA VAL A 171 -12.06 -4.22 2.57
C VAL A 171 -12.26 -3.16 3.64
N SER A 172 -13.20 -2.24 3.45
CA SER A 172 -13.54 -1.22 4.44
C SER A 172 -14.01 -1.85 5.76
N HIS A 173 -14.90 -2.84 5.67
CA HIS A 173 -15.39 -3.59 6.84
C HIS A 173 -14.27 -4.37 7.54
N LEU A 174 -13.43 -5.06 6.79
CA LEU A 174 -12.28 -5.80 7.33
C LEU A 174 -11.30 -4.88 8.07
N LEU A 175 -10.89 -3.77 7.45
CA LEU A 175 -9.98 -2.80 8.07
C LEU A 175 -10.55 -2.22 9.36
N ARG A 176 -11.82 -1.78 9.32
CA ARG A 176 -12.50 -1.24 10.49
C ARG A 176 -12.55 -2.25 11.63
N SER A 177 -12.96 -3.48 11.34
CA SER A 177 -13.06 -4.56 12.32
C SER A 177 -11.70 -4.89 12.94
N ARG A 178 -10.65 -4.92 12.13
CA ARG A 178 -9.29 -5.22 12.59
C ARG A 178 -8.72 -4.10 13.46
N LEU A 179 -8.89 -2.85 13.07
CA LEU A 179 -8.46 -1.69 13.87
C LEU A 179 -9.20 -1.63 15.20
N LEU A 180 -10.51 -1.91 15.21
CA LEU A 180 -11.29 -1.97 16.45
C LEU A 180 -10.81 -3.11 17.38
N ARG A 181 -10.46 -4.27 16.85
CA ARG A 181 -9.91 -5.38 17.66
C ARG A 181 -8.56 -5.07 18.28
N LYS A 182 -7.73 -4.26 17.60
CA LYS A 182 -6.40 -3.83 18.09
C LYS A 182 -6.46 -2.61 19.00
N ALA A 183 -7.63 -2.03 19.17
CA ALA A 183 -7.80 -0.82 19.96
C ALA A 183 -7.50 -1.06 21.43
N SER A 184 -6.58 -0.27 22.01
CA SER A 184 -6.41 -0.15 23.46
C SER A 184 -7.52 0.69 24.09
N ARG A 185 -8.06 1.64 23.35
CA ARG A 185 -9.23 2.48 23.69
C ARG A 185 -9.99 2.84 22.43
N SER A 186 -11.30 2.85 22.49
CA SER A 186 -12.17 3.37 21.44
C SER A 186 -13.00 4.51 21.98
N PHE A 187 -13.12 5.59 21.23
CA PHE A 187 -13.94 6.75 21.54
C PHE A 187 -14.95 6.93 20.42
N ARG A 188 -16.22 7.11 20.76
CA ARG A 188 -17.22 7.61 19.80
C ARG A 188 -17.13 9.13 19.77
N THR A 189 -17.10 9.71 18.60
CA THR A 189 -17.22 11.15 18.44
C THR A 189 -18.67 11.58 18.64
N VAL A 190 -18.86 12.86 18.99
CA VAL A 190 -20.17 13.45 19.32
C VAL A 190 -21.17 13.31 18.17
N ASP A 191 -20.70 13.26 16.92
CA ASP A 191 -21.52 13.18 15.72
C ASP A 191 -21.90 11.74 15.30
N GLY A 192 -21.54 10.73 16.09
CA GLY A 192 -22.00 9.34 15.89
C GLY A 192 -21.29 8.55 14.79
N ASP A 193 -20.74 9.20 13.77
CA ASP A 193 -20.21 8.56 12.55
C ASP A 193 -18.68 8.38 12.54
N ALA A 194 -17.95 9.09 13.38
CA ALA A 194 -16.50 8.95 13.43
C ALA A 194 -16.08 8.22 14.70
N ALA A 195 -15.43 7.08 14.55
CA ALA A 195 -14.78 6.40 15.66
C ALA A 195 -13.30 6.81 15.71
N LEU A 196 -12.86 7.28 16.85
CA LEU A 196 -11.44 7.45 17.16
C LEU A 196 -10.98 6.22 17.94
N VAL A 197 -9.93 5.57 17.45
CA VAL A 197 -9.37 4.35 18.03
C VAL A 197 -7.91 4.60 18.37
N GLU A 198 -7.53 4.32 19.63
CA GLU A 198 -6.13 4.33 20.03
C GLU A 198 -5.56 2.91 19.85
N VAL A 199 -4.53 2.77 19.02
CA VAL A 199 -3.78 1.53 18.84
C VAL A 199 -2.37 1.72 19.38
N ARG A 200 -1.86 0.76 20.15
CA ARG A 200 -0.46 0.75 20.60
C ARG A 200 0.39 -0.08 19.65
N GLN A 201 1.43 0.54 19.09
CA GLN A 201 2.35 -0.11 18.18
C GLN A 201 3.79 0.26 18.54
N ARG A 202 4.62 -0.73 18.87
CA ARG A 202 6.06 -0.55 19.19
C ARG A 202 6.34 0.56 20.23
N GLY A 203 5.50 0.68 21.27
CA GLY A 203 5.62 1.71 22.30
C GLY A 203 5.03 3.07 21.93
N PHE A 204 4.60 3.27 20.70
CA PHE A 204 3.90 4.47 20.26
C PHE A 204 2.39 4.33 20.42
N ARG A 205 1.71 5.46 20.60
CA ARG A 205 0.26 5.56 20.50
C ARG A 205 -0.11 6.09 19.13
N LEU A 206 -0.95 5.36 18.42
CA LEU A 206 -1.48 5.72 17.11
C LEU A 206 -2.96 6.02 17.28
N HIS A 207 -3.37 7.19 16.84
CA HIS A 207 -4.78 7.55 16.77
C HIS A 207 -5.27 7.27 15.35
N CYS A 208 -6.13 6.25 15.22
CA CYS A 208 -6.79 5.91 13.97
C CYS A 208 -8.18 6.54 13.99
N ARG A 209 -8.44 7.47 13.09
CA ARG A 209 -9.74 8.13 12.94
C ARG A 209 -10.39 7.64 11.66
N PHE A 210 -11.63 7.16 11.76
CA PHE A 210 -12.48 6.94 10.61
C PHE A 210 -13.02 8.30 10.15
N VAL A 211 -12.84 8.62 8.87
CA VAL A 211 -13.23 9.93 8.34
C VAL A 211 -14.72 9.92 8.01
N PRO A 212 -15.54 10.84 8.58
CA PRO A 212 -16.96 10.93 8.29
C PRO A 212 -17.22 11.25 6.82
N GLY A 213 -18.29 10.72 6.26
CA GLY A 213 -18.74 11.00 4.88
C GLY A 213 -17.93 10.31 3.79
N SER A 214 -16.94 9.48 4.17
CA SER A 214 -16.21 8.61 3.26
C SER A 214 -16.46 7.17 3.68
N LEU A 215 -16.96 6.34 2.80
CA LEU A 215 -17.10 4.89 3.04
C LEU A 215 -15.74 4.26 3.39
N SER A 216 -14.65 4.95 3.08
CA SER A 216 -13.33 4.38 2.98
C SER A 216 -12.15 5.24 3.46
N GLY A 217 -12.40 6.40 4.12
CA GLY A 217 -11.30 7.27 4.55
C GLY A 217 -10.84 6.98 5.99
N TYR A 218 -9.53 6.79 6.16
CA TYR A 218 -8.89 6.57 7.45
C TYR A 218 -7.72 7.52 7.64
N ALA A 219 -7.61 8.13 8.80
CA ALA A 219 -6.44 8.92 9.17
C ALA A 219 -5.74 8.30 10.39
N ILE A 220 -4.46 8.05 10.27
CA ILE A 220 -3.62 7.57 11.37
C ILE A 220 -2.66 8.69 11.76
N THR A 221 -2.70 9.10 13.01
CA THR A 221 -1.79 10.09 13.57
C THR A 221 -0.96 9.45 14.67
N CYS A 222 0.35 9.55 14.57
CA CYS A 222 1.24 9.13 15.64
C CYS A 222 1.29 10.21 16.72
N VAL A 223 0.94 9.86 17.95
CA VAL A 223 0.93 10.77 19.10
C VAL A 223 1.91 10.25 20.15
N GLY A 224 3.01 10.99 20.35
CA GLY A 224 4.04 10.67 21.33
C GLY A 224 5.11 9.70 20.80
N GLY A 225 6.27 9.72 21.46
CA GLY A 225 7.38 8.79 21.24
C GLY A 225 7.41 7.66 22.28
N PRO A 226 8.38 6.76 22.20
CA PRO A 226 8.64 5.80 23.26
C PRO A 226 8.92 6.56 24.56
N ARG A 227 8.29 6.12 25.64
CA ARG A 227 8.62 6.57 27.01
C ARG A 227 9.87 5.87 27.45
#